data_35561ecadd80edf2a2c9935ca56a07c5
#
_entry.id   35561ecadd80edf2a2c9935ca56a07c5
#
_cell.length_a   1.000
_cell.length_b   1.000
_cell.length_c   1.000
_cell.angle_alpha   90.00
_cell.angle_beta   90.00
_cell.angle_gamma   90.00
#
_symmetry.space_group_name_H-M   'P 1'
#
loop_
_entity.id
_entity.type
_entity.pdbx_description
1 polymer ?
#
loop_
_entity_poly.entity_id
_entity_poly.type
_entity_poly.pdbx_seq_one_letter_code
_entity_poly.pdbx_strand_id
1 'polypeptide(L)'
;MDVLSRHYHQLAGLNSDWAISHVQLDVQSQTLTLSLEFVGTRVVCPECGAECSMKDHAAERRWRHLDAMQFQTTLIARIPRCSYDRCGVKTISVPWAEKRSRSTLLFQAFALIDQKSFGADQDSLSVMTGIDQSRVL
;
A
#
# COMPACT_ATOMS: atom_id res chain seq x y z
N MET A 1 -2.24 1.29 -19.17
CA MET A 1 -3.01 0.91 -17.97
C MET A 1 -4.49 0.98 -18.31
N ASP A 2 -5.25 -0.07 -18.03
CA ASP A 2 -6.69 -0.08 -18.29
C ASP A 2 -7.44 0.84 -17.30
N VAL A 3 -8.76 0.99 -17.51
CA VAL A 3 -9.56 1.90 -16.69
C VAL A 3 -9.57 1.47 -15.22
N LEU A 4 -9.72 0.17 -14.96
CA LEU A 4 -9.76 -0.36 -13.61
C LEU A 4 -8.43 -0.14 -12.88
N SER A 5 -7.32 -0.49 -13.51
CA SER A 5 -6.00 -0.29 -12.93
C SER A 5 -5.70 1.17 -12.67
N ARG A 6 -6.10 2.06 -13.57
CA ARG A 6 -5.93 3.50 -13.40
C ARG A 6 -6.68 4.00 -12.18
N HIS A 7 -7.92 3.54 -11.99
CA HIS A 7 -8.74 3.92 -10.86
C HIS A 7 -8.08 3.50 -9.53
N TYR A 8 -7.64 2.25 -9.44
CA TYR A 8 -6.98 1.77 -8.24
C TYR A 8 -5.62 2.41 -8.02
N HIS A 9 -4.91 2.75 -9.09
CA HIS A 9 -3.66 3.50 -8.99
C HIS A 9 -3.86 4.81 -8.23
N GLN A 10 -4.90 5.56 -8.57
CA GLN A 10 -5.22 6.81 -7.89
C GLN A 10 -5.66 6.59 -6.44
N LEU A 11 -6.53 5.61 -6.20
CA LEU A 11 -7.03 5.32 -4.85
C LEU A 11 -5.94 4.84 -3.90
N ALA A 12 -4.96 4.12 -4.42
CA ALA A 12 -3.86 3.63 -3.59
C ALA A 12 -2.82 4.71 -3.27
N GLY A 13 -2.90 5.88 -3.90
CA GLY A 13 -1.94 6.96 -3.68
C GLY A 13 -0.61 6.72 -4.39
N LEU A 14 -0.64 6.01 -5.51
CA LEU A 14 0.58 5.71 -6.26
C LEU A 14 1.01 6.91 -7.10
N ASN A 15 2.31 7.04 -7.28
CA ASN A 15 2.89 8.03 -8.18
C ASN A 15 3.32 7.37 -9.50
N SER A 16 4.01 8.11 -10.37
CA SER A 16 4.40 7.63 -11.69
C SER A 16 5.47 6.55 -11.66
N ASP A 17 6.16 6.36 -10.54
CA ASP A 17 7.21 5.34 -10.42
C ASP A 17 6.66 3.95 -10.13
N TRP A 18 5.37 3.85 -9.80
CA TRP A 18 4.72 2.60 -9.46
C TRP A 18 3.56 2.32 -10.40
N ALA A 19 3.40 1.07 -10.78
CA ALA A 19 2.30 0.63 -11.62
C ALA A 19 1.62 -0.58 -11.00
N ILE A 20 0.34 -0.74 -11.30
CA ILE A 20 -0.37 -1.97 -10.95
C ILE A 20 -0.09 -2.98 -12.06
N SER A 21 0.63 -4.03 -11.73
CA SER A 21 1.01 -5.06 -12.69
C SER A 21 -0.05 -6.15 -12.82
N HIS A 22 -0.84 -6.37 -11.77
CA HIS A 22 -1.84 -7.43 -11.76
C HIS A 22 -2.96 -7.10 -10.77
N VAL A 23 -4.19 -7.39 -11.17
CA VAL A 23 -5.38 -7.28 -10.32
C VAL A 23 -6.01 -8.65 -10.22
N GLN A 24 -6.13 -9.18 -9.00
CA GLN A 24 -6.73 -10.47 -8.76
C GLN A 24 -7.95 -10.32 -7.87
N LEU A 25 -9.10 -10.67 -8.41
CA LEU A 25 -10.37 -10.62 -7.70
C LEU A 25 -10.84 -12.04 -7.42
N ASP A 26 -11.04 -12.37 -6.14
CA ASP A 26 -11.60 -13.65 -5.73
C ASP A 26 -12.96 -13.38 -5.12
N VAL A 27 -14.01 -13.75 -5.86
CA VAL A 27 -15.39 -13.49 -5.45
C VAL A 27 -15.80 -14.39 -4.28
N GLN A 28 -15.29 -15.61 -4.23
CA GLN A 28 -15.66 -16.55 -3.17
C GLN A 28 -15.11 -16.12 -1.81
N SER A 29 -13.84 -15.72 -1.77
CA SER A 29 -13.23 -15.26 -0.53
C SER A 29 -13.46 -13.77 -0.29
N GLN A 30 -14.07 -13.06 -1.26
CA GLN A 30 -14.30 -11.61 -1.20
C GLN A 30 -13.00 -10.85 -0.96
N THR A 31 -11.96 -11.17 -1.74
CA THR A 31 -10.67 -10.50 -1.64
C THR A 31 -10.26 -9.91 -2.97
N LEU A 32 -9.59 -8.76 -2.90
CA LEU A 32 -9.00 -8.08 -4.04
C LEU A 32 -7.52 -7.88 -3.75
N THR A 33 -6.67 -8.39 -4.61
CA THR A 33 -5.23 -8.27 -4.47
C THR A 33 -4.67 -7.46 -5.63
N LEU A 34 -3.97 -6.37 -5.30
CA LEU A 34 -3.32 -5.51 -6.27
C LEU A 34 -1.81 -5.74 -6.19
N SER A 35 -1.23 -6.25 -7.26
CA SER A 35 0.21 -6.43 -7.36
C SER A 35 0.83 -5.16 -7.93
N LEU A 36 1.81 -4.60 -7.23
CA LEU A 36 2.46 -3.35 -7.58
C LEU A 36 3.87 -3.62 -8.04
N GLU A 37 4.30 -2.85 -9.03
CA GLU A 37 5.63 -2.97 -9.61
C GLU A 37 6.27 -1.59 -9.70
N PHE A 38 7.54 -1.51 -9.30
CA PHE A 38 8.33 -0.29 -9.47
C PHE A 38 8.80 -0.19 -10.92
N VAL A 39 8.39 0.88 -11.60
CA VAL A 39 8.71 1.10 -13.01
C VAL A 39 9.64 2.29 -13.21
N GLY A 40 10.10 2.91 -12.13
CA GLY A 40 11.07 4.00 -12.19
C GLY A 40 12.45 3.52 -12.63
N THR A 41 13.27 4.45 -13.08
CA THR A 41 14.61 4.14 -13.55
C THR A 41 15.67 4.34 -12.48
N ARG A 42 15.36 5.14 -11.46
CA ARG A 42 16.29 5.44 -10.38
C ARG A 42 15.55 5.44 -9.03
N VAL A 43 16.31 5.15 -8.00
CA VAL A 43 15.78 5.11 -6.63
C VAL A 43 16.49 6.16 -5.79
N VAL A 44 15.82 6.57 -4.70
CA VAL A 44 16.33 7.59 -3.79
C VAL A 44 16.58 6.93 -2.43
N CYS A 45 17.77 7.16 -1.88
CA CYS A 45 18.09 6.65 -0.56
C CYS A 45 17.17 7.29 0.50
N PRO A 46 16.47 6.50 1.33
CA PRO A 46 15.52 7.06 2.29
C PRO A 46 16.21 7.81 3.44
N GLU A 47 17.50 7.62 3.66
CA GLU A 47 18.23 8.31 4.73
C GLU A 47 18.83 9.63 4.27
N CYS A 48 19.54 9.63 3.15
CA CYS A 48 20.28 10.82 2.73
C CYS A 48 19.68 11.54 1.53
N GLY A 49 18.66 10.95 0.88
CA GLY A 49 18.02 11.57 -0.28
C GLY A 49 18.83 11.49 -1.56
N ALA A 50 19.97 10.80 -1.57
CA ALA A 50 20.80 10.69 -2.76
C ALA A 50 20.14 9.77 -3.78
N GLU A 51 20.19 10.20 -5.04
CA GLU A 51 19.72 9.38 -6.15
C GLU A 51 20.78 8.33 -6.48
N CYS A 52 20.35 7.07 -6.58
CA CYS A 52 21.27 5.96 -6.80
C CYS A 52 20.63 4.87 -7.65
N SER A 53 21.44 3.91 -8.06
CA SER A 53 20.98 2.79 -8.84
C SER A 53 20.31 1.75 -7.97
N MET A 54 19.33 1.06 -8.52
CA MET A 54 18.69 -0.05 -7.84
C MET A 54 19.65 -1.24 -7.77
N LYS A 55 19.79 -1.82 -6.58
CA LYS A 55 20.61 -3.00 -6.38
C LYS A 55 19.82 -4.28 -6.64
N ASP A 56 18.69 -4.43 -5.96
CA ASP A 56 17.82 -5.59 -6.06
C ASP A 56 16.46 -5.24 -5.45
N HIS A 57 15.64 -6.25 -5.21
CA HIS A 57 14.33 -6.09 -4.56
C HIS A 57 14.30 -6.86 -3.25
N ALA A 58 13.65 -6.27 -2.24
CA ALA A 58 13.36 -6.96 -1.00
C ALA A 58 12.30 -8.05 -1.23
N ALA A 59 12.10 -8.91 -0.23
CA ALA A 59 11.06 -9.92 -0.28
C ALA A 59 9.68 -9.27 -0.40
N GLU A 60 8.73 -10.01 -0.95
CA GLU A 60 7.37 -9.53 -1.12
C GLU A 60 6.75 -9.11 0.21
N ARG A 61 6.10 -7.95 0.21
CA ARG A 61 5.37 -7.44 1.37
C ARG A 61 3.90 -7.21 1.00
N ARG A 62 3.06 -7.22 2.03
CA ARG A 62 1.62 -7.01 1.90
C ARG A 62 1.18 -5.87 2.79
N TRP A 63 0.23 -5.06 2.29
CA TRP A 63 -0.36 -3.95 3.04
C TRP A 63 -1.87 -4.03 2.96
N ARG A 64 -2.51 -3.87 4.10
CA ARG A 64 -3.96 -3.74 4.16
C ARG A 64 -4.38 -2.39 3.62
N HIS A 65 -5.33 -2.37 2.70
CA HIS A 65 -5.86 -1.15 2.10
C HIS A 65 -7.36 -1.06 2.34
N LEU A 66 -7.96 0.08 2.01
CA LEU A 66 -9.41 0.26 2.13
C LEU A 66 -10.14 -0.76 1.27
N ASP A 67 -11.23 -1.30 1.82
CA ASP A 67 -12.03 -2.25 1.09
C ASP A 67 -12.67 -1.62 -0.14
N ALA A 68 -12.72 -2.38 -1.22
CA ALA A 68 -13.43 -2.02 -2.44
C ALA A 68 -14.80 -2.69 -2.36
N MET A 69 -15.82 -1.92 -2.01
CA MET A 69 -17.16 -2.45 -1.75
C MET A 69 -17.10 -3.47 -0.62
N GLN A 70 -17.43 -4.74 -0.89
CA GLN A 70 -17.37 -5.81 0.10
C GLN A 70 -16.06 -6.61 0.05
N PHE A 71 -15.15 -6.23 -0.86
CA PHE A 71 -13.91 -6.97 -1.05
C PHE A 71 -12.80 -6.42 -0.19
N GLN A 72 -12.18 -7.30 0.59
CA GLN A 72 -11.00 -6.96 1.38
C GLN A 72 -9.82 -6.74 0.45
N THR A 73 -9.23 -5.55 0.47
CA THR A 73 -8.20 -5.17 -0.48
C THR A 73 -6.82 -5.23 0.15
N THR A 74 -5.89 -5.87 -0.55
CA THR A 74 -4.49 -6.00 -0.14
C THR A 74 -3.59 -5.55 -1.28
N LEU A 75 -2.58 -4.73 -0.96
CA LEU A 75 -1.50 -4.39 -1.89
C LEU A 75 -0.34 -5.35 -1.65
N ILE A 76 0.27 -5.84 -2.71
CA ILE A 76 1.51 -6.62 -2.61
C ILE A 76 2.57 -6.02 -3.52
N ALA A 77 3.81 -6.02 -3.06
CA ALA A 77 4.92 -5.49 -3.84
C ALA A 77 6.26 -6.00 -3.32
N ARG A 78 7.23 -6.07 -4.22
CA ARG A 78 8.64 -6.25 -3.85
C ARG A 78 9.31 -4.90 -4.01
N ILE A 79 9.73 -4.31 -2.89
CA ILE A 79 10.27 -2.95 -2.88
C ILE A 79 11.73 -2.97 -3.30
N PRO A 80 12.16 -2.06 -4.20
CA PRO A 80 13.56 -1.95 -4.58
C PRO A 80 14.45 -1.60 -3.39
N ARG A 81 15.68 -2.09 -3.42
CA ARG A 81 16.73 -1.68 -2.50
C ARG A 81 17.80 -0.93 -3.27
N CYS A 82 18.31 0.11 -2.68
CA CYS A 82 19.43 0.88 -3.22
C CYS A 82 20.70 0.60 -2.42
N SER A 83 21.83 0.82 -3.05
CA SER A 83 23.13 0.75 -2.39
C SER A 83 23.87 2.07 -2.63
N TYR A 84 24.23 2.74 -1.55
CA TYR A 84 24.95 4.00 -1.61
C TYR A 84 26.10 3.98 -0.61
N ASP A 85 27.23 4.51 -1.00
CA ASP A 85 28.49 4.38 -0.25
C ASP A 85 28.38 4.84 1.21
N ARG A 86 27.63 5.90 1.45
CA ARG A 86 27.50 6.47 2.79
C ARG A 86 26.50 5.72 3.67
N CYS A 87 25.42 5.21 3.07
CA CYS A 87 24.29 4.65 3.82
C CYS A 87 24.19 3.13 3.73
N GLY A 88 24.96 2.50 2.85
CA GLY A 88 24.87 1.06 2.62
C GLY A 88 23.62 0.68 1.86
N VAL A 89 23.14 -0.53 2.09
CA VAL A 89 21.96 -1.07 1.40
C VAL A 89 20.70 -0.67 2.19
N LYS A 90 19.75 -0.02 1.50
CA LYS A 90 18.51 0.44 2.10
C LYS A 90 17.32 0.12 1.21
N THR A 91 16.20 -0.27 1.80
CA THR A 91 14.93 -0.40 1.09
C THR A 91 14.33 0.99 0.91
N ILE A 92 13.92 1.33 -0.31
CA ILE A 92 13.38 2.68 -0.58
C ILE A 92 12.03 2.86 0.10
N SER A 93 11.60 4.12 0.26
CA SER A 93 10.29 4.44 0.79
C SER A 93 9.23 4.22 -0.27
N VAL A 94 8.03 3.85 0.16
CA VAL A 94 6.88 3.69 -0.73
C VAL A 94 5.88 4.82 -0.48
N PRO A 95 5.13 5.26 -1.52
CA PRO A 95 4.20 6.39 -1.34
C PRO A 95 2.93 6.04 -0.59
N TRP A 96 2.56 4.76 -0.47
CA TRP A 96 1.28 4.36 0.08
C TRP A 96 1.31 4.01 1.57
N ALA A 97 2.47 3.90 2.19
CA ALA A 97 2.55 3.44 3.58
C ALA A 97 3.79 4.00 4.28
N GLU A 98 3.69 4.14 5.59
CA GLU A 98 4.83 4.48 6.42
C GLU A 98 5.76 3.28 6.56
N LYS A 99 7.01 3.57 6.92
CA LYS A 99 8.02 2.54 7.15
C LYS A 99 7.53 1.54 8.20
N ARG A 100 7.62 0.25 7.88
CA ARG A 100 7.23 -0.86 8.75
C ARG A 100 5.72 -0.97 9.01
N SER A 101 4.89 -0.14 8.40
CA SER A 101 3.45 -0.27 8.54
C SER A 101 2.94 -1.44 7.71
N ARG A 102 1.92 -2.12 8.21
CA ARG A 102 1.22 -3.19 7.50
C ARG A 102 -0.07 -2.71 6.85
N SER A 103 -0.39 -1.43 6.99
CA SER A 103 -1.57 -0.80 6.42
C SER A 103 -1.17 0.40 5.59
N THR A 104 -1.99 0.75 4.60
CA THR A 104 -1.74 1.96 3.83
C THR A 104 -2.07 3.20 4.65
N LEU A 105 -1.49 4.33 4.26
CA LEU A 105 -1.77 5.62 4.88
C LEU A 105 -3.25 5.97 4.78
N LEU A 106 -3.86 5.70 3.64
CA LEU A 106 -5.27 5.98 3.42
C LEU A 106 -6.16 5.13 4.32
N PHE A 107 -5.83 3.86 4.51
CA PHE A 107 -6.53 2.97 5.43
C PHE A 107 -6.48 3.52 6.85
N GLN A 108 -5.28 3.90 7.32
CA GLN A 108 -5.09 4.45 8.65
C GLN A 108 -5.87 5.75 8.85
N ALA A 109 -5.82 6.63 7.86
CA ALA A 109 -6.51 7.91 7.93
C ALA A 109 -8.02 7.74 7.99
N PHE A 110 -8.57 6.84 7.19
CA PHE A 110 -10.01 6.56 7.16
C PHE A 110 -10.50 5.98 8.48
N ALA A 111 -9.79 5.01 9.04
CA ALA A 111 -10.14 4.42 10.32
C ALA A 111 -10.12 5.45 11.45
N LEU A 112 -9.13 6.35 11.44
CA LEU A 112 -9.03 7.40 12.45
C LEU A 112 -10.17 8.41 12.34
N ILE A 113 -10.53 8.80 11.13
CA ILE A 113 -11.65 9.72 10.89
C ILE A 113 -12.95 9.10 11.38
N ASP A 114 -13.20 7.83 11.10
CA ASP A 114 -14.39 7.14 11.54
C ASP A 114 -14.49 7.11 13.06
N GLN A 115 -13.39 6.84 13.75
CA GLN A 115 -13.37 6.87 15.21
C GLN A 115 -13.74 8.25 15.77
N LYS A 116 -13.22 9.30 15.17
CA LYS A 116 -13.52 10.67 15.58
C LYS A 116 -14.96 11.06 15.31
N SER A 117 -15.50 10.62 14.16
CA SER A 117 -16.84 10.98 13.72
C SER A 117 -17.94 10.26 14.50
N PHE A 118 -17.70 9.00 14.88
CA PHE A 118 -18.70 8.14 15.51
C PHE A 118 -18.37 7.80 16.95
N GLY A 119 -17.33 8.41 17.51
CA GLY A 119 -16.92 8.17 18.90
C GLY A 119 -16.43 6.75 19.11
N ALA A 120 -16.87 6.14 20.21
CA ALA A 120 -16.43 4.80 20.58
C ALA A 120 -17.32 3.69 20.04
N ASP A 121 -18.24 4.00 19.14
CA ASP A 121 -19.13 2.99 18.57
C ASP A 121 -18.38 2.14 17.56
N GLN A 122 -17.94 0.99 18.01
CA GLN A 122 -17.11 0.09 17.20
C GLN A 122 -17.92 -0.62 16.12
N ASP A 123 -19.20 -0.87 16.37
CA ASP A 123 -20.07 -1.50 15.37
C ASP A 123 -20.27 -0.56 14.19
N SER A 124 -20.51 0.72 14.44
CA SER A 124 -20.61 1.71 13.39
C SER A 124 -19.31 1.84 12.62
N LEU A 125 -18.18 1.80 13.31
CA LEU A 125 -16.88 1.84 12.66
C LEU A 125 -16.68 0.66 11.72
N SER A 126 -17.01 -0.54 12.17
CA SER A 126 -16.89 -1.75 11.35
C SER A 126 -17.77 -1.69 10.11
N VAL A 127 -19.00 -1.19 10.26
CA VAL A 127 -19.93 -1.05 9.14
C VAL A 127 -19.42 -0.01 8.13
N MET A 128 -18.94 1.13 8.63
CA MET A 128 -18.49 2.22 7.77
C MET A 128 -17.25 1.87 6.97
N THR A 129 -16.32 1.15 7.57
CA THR A 129 -15.07 0.80 6.90
C THR A 129 -15.16 -0.51 6.11
N GLY A 130 -16.20 -1.30 6.31
CA GLY A 130 -16.27 -2.64 5.77
C GLY A 130 -15.27 -3.61 6.40
N ILE A 131 -14.75 -3.27 7.56
CA ILE A 131 -13.69 -4.02 8.23
C ILE A 131 -14.20 -4.49 9.58
N ASP A 132 -14.11 -5.81 9.80
CA ASP A 132 -14.29 -6.39 11.12
C ASP A 132 -13.09 -6.03 11.99
N GLN A 133 -13.31 -5.73 13.26
CA GLN A 133 -12.23 -5.38 14.19
C GLN A 133 -11.13 -6.43 14.24
N SER A 134 -11.48 -7.69 14.16
CA SER A 134 -10.49 -8.76 14.13
C SER A 134 -9.55 -8.69 12.91
N ARG A 135 -9.94 -7.99 11.87
CA ARG A 135 -9.16 -7.83 10.65
C ARG A 135 -8.30 -6.58 10.63
N VAL A 136 -8.54 -5.65 11.54
CA VAL A 136 -7.79 -4.37 11.59
C VAL A 136 -6.39 -4.59 12.14
N LEU A 137 -6.22 -5.57 12.94
CA LEU A 137 -4.91 -5.91 13.53
C LEU A 137 -4.00 -6.70 12.54
#